data_6341f4a8cecd187f292937b9a833de0a
#
_entry.id   6341f4a8cecd187f292937b9a833de0a
#
_cell.length_a   1.000
_cell.length_b   1.000
_cell.length_c   1.000
_cell.angle_alpha   90.00
_cell.angle_beta   90.00
_cell.angle_gamma   90.00
#
_symmetry.space_group_name_H-M   'P 1'
#
loop_
_entity.id
_entity.type
_entity.pdbx_description
1 polymer ?
#
loop_
_entity_poly.entity_id
_entity_poly.type
_entity_poly.pdbx_seq_one_letter_code
_entity_poly.pdbx_strand_id
1 'polypeptide(L)'
;MRTSLGRALRRPKTYTSAVKEALWTGVNVAMYPAGVLGEALEQDASGAFGGRFSTELPLCYMEPEAAATPIVMLHGYFHNRSGFLLMRRAFRRNGFRHVHTMNYNVIGHEVEELASQLSGYVENILNRTGSTRVHLVGHSLGGLVARTYVQEFGGDKRVHTCVTMGTPHAGTYAAWAGRGRAARQLRPRSALLDRLNSDTREFPTRFISYYSNLDPLVVPASSAKLSVPALHATNVLVKDHGHMSFLMSRELIRSVLIALSNLDQAAPVAPVTALPKRSSSTSTDASSVTSA
;
A
#
# COMPACT_ATOMS: atom_id res chain seq x y z
N MET A 1 4.69 37.05 -8.26
CA MET A 1 4.32 35.67 -7.92
C MET A 1 5.49 34.69 -8.16
N ARG A 2 6.67 34.95 -7.59
CA ARG A 2 7.80 34.00 -7.56
C ARG A 2 7.79 33.42 -6.16
N THR A 3 7.37 32.06 -5.98
CA THR A 3 7.85 31.81 -4.77
C THR A 3 7.54 30.65 -3.87
N SER A 4 6.58 29.85 -4.03
CA SER A 4 6.43 28.71 -3.14
C SER A 4 7.26 27.48 -3.57
N LEU A 5 7.37 27.24 -4.85
CA LEU A 5 8.12 26.11 -5.41
C LEU A 5 9.63 26.23 -5.18
N GLY A 6 10.19 27.43 -5.37
CA GLY A 6 11.64 27.66 -5.19
C GLY A 6 12.14 27.58 -3.75
N ARG A 7 11.26 27.80 -2.75
CA ARG A 7 11.57 27.59 -1.34
C ARG A 7 11.45 26.14 -0.90
N ALA A 8 10.52 25.38 -1.47
CA ALA A 8 10.38 23.96 -1.20
C ALA A 8 11.60 23.16 -1.69
N LEU A 9 12.15 23.49 -2.86
CA LEU A 9 13.33 22.84 -3.43
C LEU A 9 14.64 23.10 -2.68
N ARG A 10 14.70 24.10 -1.79
CA ARG A 10 15.89 24.43 -0.99
C ARG A 10 15.96 23.72 0.36
N ARG A 11 14.98 22.90 0.72
CA ARG A 11 15.03 22.10 1.94
C ARG A 11 15.81 20.82 1.69
N PRO A 12 16.84 20.48 2.48
CA PRO A 12 17.65 19.27 2.30
C PRO A 12 16.80 17.99 2.27
N LYS A 13 15.73 17.95 3.04
CA LYS A 13 14.79 16.82 3.07
C LYS A 13 14.02 16.63 1.77
N THR A 14 13.65 17.70 1.06
CA THR A 14 12.95 17.60 -0.24
C THR A 14 13.88 17.05 -1.31
N TYR A 15 15.16 17.46 -1.31
CA TYR A 15 16.16 16.93 -2.25
C TYR A 15 16.42 15.43 -2.01
N THR A 16 16.62 15.02 -0.76
CA THR A 16 16.80 13.60 -0.42
C THR A 16 15.57 12.75 -0.75
N SER A 17 14.37 13.31 -0.61
CA SER A 17 13.13 12.64 -1.00
C SER A 17 13.02 12.46 -2.51
N ALA A 18 13.37 13.49 -3.30
CA ALA A 18 13.35 13.43 -4.77
C ALA A 18 14.37 12.41 -5.30
N VAL A 19 15.58 12.36 -4.72
CA VAL A 19 16.60 11.38 -5.09
C VAL A 19 16.15 9.96 -4.78
N LYS A 20 15.56 9.74 -3.60
CA LYS A 20 14.98 8.44 -3.24
C LYS A 20 13.86 8.02 -4.20
N GLU A 21 12.98 8.94 -4.56
CA GLU A 21 11.89 8.69 -5.48
C GLU A 21 12.41 8.30 -6.87
N ALA A 22 13.40 9.02 -7.41
CA ALA A 22 14.04 8.69 -8.68
C ALA A 22 14.72 7.31 -8.65
N LEU A 23 15.44 7.01 -7.57
CA LEU A 23 16.07 5.70 -7.37
C LEU A 23 15.03 4.57 -7.34
N TRP A 24 13.96 4.74 -6.57
CA TRP A 24 12.92 3.72 -6.45
C TRP A 24 12.11 3.56 -7.75
N THR A 25 11.88 4.62 -8.47
CA THR A 25 11.29 4.56 -9.82
C THR A 25 12.18 3.73 -10.75
N GLY A 26 13.49 3.96 -10.73
CA GLY A 26 14.46 3.16 -11.51
C GLY A 26 14.45 1.69 -11.14
N VAL A 27 14.45 1.36 -9.85
CA VAL A 27 14.37 -0.04 -9.36
C VAL A 27 13.07 -0.71 -9.83
N ASN A 28 11.93 -0.02 -9.74
CA ASN A 28 10.65 -0.59 -10.18
C ASN A 28 10.60 -0.82 -11.69
N VAL A 29 11.14 0.09 -12.49
CA VAL A 29 11.25 -0.10 -13.94
C VAL A 29 12.14 -1.30 -14.26
N ALA A 30 13.28 -1.46 -13.57
CA ALA A 30 14.17 -2.62 -13.74
C ALA A 30 13.52 -3.94 -13.32
N MET A 31 12.64 -3.92 -12.32
CA MET A 31 11.92 -5.11 -11.83
C MET A 31 10.66 -5.44 -12.65
N TYR A 32 10.24 -4.56 -13.55
CA TYR A 32 9.01 -4.73 -14.32
C TYR A 32 8.94 -6.06 -15.10
N PRO A 33 10.00 -6.51 -15.82
CA PRO A 33 10.00 -7.79 -16.52
C PRO A 33 9.78 -9.00 -15.59
N ALA A 34 10.38 -8.97 -14.40
CA ALA A 34 10.22 -10.03 -13.41
C ALA A 34 8.76 -10.16 -12.91
N GLY A 35 8.03 -9.07 -12.85
CA GLY A 35 6.62 -9.07 -12.49
C GLY A 35 5.69 -9.65 -13.57
N VAL A 36 6.10 -9.64 -14.83
CA VAL A 36 5.34 -10.24 -15.94
C VAL A 36 5.59 -11.74 -16.05
N LEU A 37 6.87 -12.17 -15.88
CA LEU A 37 7.29 -13.56 -16.10
C LEU A 37 7.09 -14.48 -14.87
N GLY A 38 6.89 -13.92 -13.68
CA GLY A 38 7.08 -14.64 -12.42
C GLY A 38 5.90 -15.43 -11.86
N GLU A 39 4.84 -15.74 -12.62
CA GLU A 39 3.74 -16.56 -12.09
C GLU A 39 4.18 -18.00 -11.79
N ALA A 40 5.09 -18.54 -12.61
CA ALA A 40 5.66 -19.88 -12.43
C ALA A 40 6.69 -19.95 -11.28
N LEU A 41 7.37 -18.84 -10.96
CA LEU A 41 8.42 -18.80 -9.92
C LEU A 41 7.87 -18.49 -8.51
N GLU A 42 6.63 -18.09 -8.38
CA GLU A 42 6.04 -17.70 -7.07
C GLU A 42 5.69 -18.89 -6.18
N GLN A 43 5.49 -20.07 -6.74
CA GLN A 43 5.14 -21.28 -5.98
C GLN A 43 6.33 -21.87 -5.24
N ASP A 44 7.58 -21.71 -5.74
CA ASP A 44 8.78 -22.31 -5.17
C ASP A 44 9.58 -21.42 -4.18
N ALA A 45 9.29 -20.12 -4.10
CA ALA A 45 10.09 -19.20 -3.29
C ALA A 45 9.75 -19.19 -1.78
N SER A 46 8.90 -20.08 -1.31
CA SER A 46 8.45 -20.12 0.10
C SER A 46 9.54 -20.57 1.09
N GLY A 47 10.66 -21.15 0.61
CA GLY A 47 11.67 -21.80 1.45
C GLY A 47 13.03 -21.11 1.61
N ALA A 48 13.42 -20.15 0.77
CA ALA A 48 14.85 -19.91 0.54
C ALA A 48 15.52 -18.70 1.22
N PHE A 49 14.81 -17.82 1.97
CA PHE A 49 15.46 -16.64 2.57
C PHE A 49 15.09 -16.40 4.03
N GLY A 50 15.74 -17.16 4.91
CA GLY A 50 15.77 -16.91 6.35
C GLY A 50 16.65 -15.70 6.69
N GLY A 51 16.09 -14.53 6.81
CA GLY A 51 16.75 -13.35 7.39
C GLY A 51 16.00 -12.91 8.63
N ARG A 52 16.66 -12.92 9.79
CA ARG A 52 16.10 -12.49 11.08
C ARG A 52 15.65 -11.03 11.03
N PHE A 53 14.38 -10.79 11.25
CA PHE A 53 13.86 -9.48 11.62
C PHE A 53 13.10 -9.63 12.93
N SER A 54 13.49 -8.80 13.92
CA SER A 54 12.95 -8.59 15.25
C SER A 54 12.86 -9.80 16.19
N THR A 55 13.18 -9.54 17.44
CA THR A 55 12.99 -10.39 18.62
C THR A 55 11.53 -10.54 19.06
N GLU A 56 10.59 -9.94 18.33
CA GLU A 56 9.15 -10.09 18.58
C GLU A 56 8.63 -11.37 17.92
N LEU A 57 7.74 -12.07 18.61
CA LEU A 57 7.06 -13.25 18.08
C LEU A 57 6.33 -12.89 16.78
N PRO A 58 6.32 -13.78 15.77
CA PRO A 58 5.53 -13.58 14.57
C PRO A 58 4.05 -13.38 14.91
N LEU A 59 3.38 -12.51 14.18
CA LEU A 59 1.98 -12.15 14.39
C LEU A 59 1.04 -13.36 14.45
N CYS A 60 1.34 -14.44 13.72
CA CYS A 60 0.55 -15.66 13.72
C CYS A 60 0.42 -16.35 15.08
N TYR A 61 1.30 -16.03 16.03
CA TYR A 61 1.18 -16.53 17.41
C TYR A 61 0.35 -15.60 18.31
N MET A 62 0.29 -14.31 17.96
CA MET A 62 -0.44 -13.31 18.75
C MET A 62 -1.88 -13.15 18.27
N GLU A 63 -2.08 -13.12 16.94
CA GLU A 63 -3.38 -12.89 16.28
C GLU A 63 -3.61 -13.91 15.16
N PRO A 64 -3.95 -15.18 15.50
CA PRO A 64 -4.05 -16.26 14.52
C PRO A 64 -5.11 -16.03 13.44
N GLU A 65 -6.23 -15.40 13.78
CA GLU A 65 -7.32 -15.10 12.85
C GLU A 65 -6.89 -14.02 11.85
N ALA A 66 -6.27 -12.94 12.33
CA ALA A 66 -5.72 -11.89 11.47
C ALA A 66 -4.64 -12.45 10.54
N ALA A 67 -3.75 -13.33 11.05
CA ALA A 67 -2.72 -13.97 10.27
C ALA A 67 -3.27 -14.91 9.18
N ALA A 68 -4.45 -15.49 9.40
CA ALA A 68 -5.13 -16.37 8.44
C ALA A 68 -5.95 -15.60 7.40
N THR A 69 -6.34 -14.34 7.69
CA THR A 69 -7.10 -13.50 6.76
C THR A 69 -6.27 -13.17 5.53
N PRO A 70 -6.72 -13.51 4.31
CA PRO A 70 -5.95 -13.27 3.10
C PRO A 70 -5.76 -11.77 2.82
N ILE A 71 -4.59 -11.42 2.29
CA ILE A 71 -4.27 -10.06 1.82
C ILE A 71 -4.17 -10.08 0.30
N VAL A 72 -4.88 -9.17 -0.37
CA VAL A 72 -4.79 -8.95 -1.81
C VAL A 72 -4.23 -7.56 -2.07
N MET A 73 -3.09 -7.50 -2.76
CA MET A 73 -2.39 -6.26 -3.10
C MET A 73 -2.63 -5.89 -4.57
N LEU A 74 -2.88 -4.59 -4.82
CA LEU A 74 -3.30 -4.02 -6.09
C LEU A 74 -2.34 -2.91 -6.51
N HIS A 75 -1.64 -3.10 -7.64
CA HIS A 75 -0.62 -2.16 -8.12
C HIS A 75 -1.21 -0.90 -8.78
N GLY A 76 -0.38 0.13 -8.91
CA GLY A 76 -0.73 1.37 -9.57
C GLY A 76 -0.54 1.35 -11.10
N TYR A 77 -0.75 2.51 -11.72
CA TYR A 77 -0.78 2.69 -13.17
C TYR A 77 0.53 2.30 -13.87
N PHE A 78 1.69 2.66 -13.30
CA PHE A 78 3.02 2.41 -13.89
C PHE A 78 3.68 1.13 -13.38
N HIS A 79 2.92 0.25 -12.74
CA HIS A 79 3.46 -0.90 -12.01
C HIS A 79 2.82 -2.22 -12.45
N ASN A 80 3.40 -3.27 -11.93
CA ASN A 80 2.84 -4.61 -11.86
C ASN A 80 3.08 -5.17 -10.43
N ARG A 81 2.81 -6.44 -10.24
CA ARG A 81 2.96 -7.13 -8.95
C ARG A 81 4.37 -7.03 -8.32
N SER A 82 5.44 -6.78 -9.10
CA SER A 82 6.80 -6.70 -8.58
C SER A 82 6.99 -5.53 -7.60
N GLY A 83 6.21 -4.45 -7.74
CA GLY A 83 6.26 -3.31 -6.84
C GLY A 83 5.96 -3.64 -5.38
N PHE A 84 5.23 -4.72 -5.13
CA PHE A 84 4.88 -5.18 -3.77
C PHE A 84 5.85 -6.19 -3.17
N LEU A 85 6.97 -6.51 -3.83
CA LEU A 85 7.89 -7.57 -3.38
C LEU A 85 8.34 -7.41 -1.92
N LEU A 86 8.74 -6.20 -1.53
CA LEU A 86 9.20 -5.94 -0.15
C LEU A 86 8.06 -6.04 0.87
N MET A 87 6.90 -5.49 0.54
CA MET A 87 5.72 -5.52 1.41
C MET A 87 5.21 -6.96 1.56
N ARG A 88 5.08 -7.71 0.47
CA ARG A 88 4.71 -9.14 0.47
C ARG A 88 5.65 -9.96 1.35
N ARG A 89 6.97 -9.74 1.20
CA ARG A 89 7.99 -10.43 2.01
C ARG A 89 7.87 -10.05 3.49
N ALA A 90 7.60 -8.79 3.81
CA ALA A 90 7.40 -8.35 5.18
C ALA A 90 6.17 -9.00 5.81
N PHE A 91 5.04 -9.04 5.10
CA PHE A 91 3.80 -9.65 5.60
C PHE A 91 3.98 -11.14 5.86
N ARG A 92 4.56 -11.90 4.90
CA ARG A 92 4.83 -13.33 5.09
C ARG A 92 5.76 -13.61 6.27
N ARG A 93 6.79 -12.76 6.48
CA ARG A 93 7.72 -12.91 7.63
C ARG A 93 7.06 -12.63 8.98
N ASN A 94 6.00 -11.82 8.99
CA ASN A 94 5.23 -11.54 10.19
C ASN A 94 4.02 -12.47 10.37
N GLY A 95 3.96 -13.58 9.62
CA GLY A 95 3.04 -14.67 9.86
C GLY A 95 1.74 -14.64 9.05
N PHE A 96 1.52 -13.66 8.17
CA PHE A 96 0.39 -13.69 7.24
C PHE A 96 0.55 -14.84 6.25
N ARG A 97 -0.40 -15.78 6.26
CA ARG A 97 -0.32 -17.04 5.51
C ARG A 97 -0.63 -16.87 4.03
N HIS A 98 -1.60 -16.02 3.70
CA HIS A 98 -2.17 -15.88 2.37
C HIS A 98 -1.95 -14.44 1.86
N VAL A 99 -0.80 -14.19 1.22
CA VAL A 99 -0.42 -12.87 0.71
C VAL A 99 -0.33 -12.94 -0.81
N HIS A 100 -1.29 -12.33 -1.48
CA HIS A 100 -1.49 -12.36 -2.92
C HIS A 100 -1.27 -10.97 -3.53
N THR A 101 -0.85 -10.94 -4.79
CA THR A 101 -0.76 -9.70 -5.58
C THR A 101 -1.46 -9.93 -6.91
N MET A 102 -2.53 -9.22 -7.17
CA MET A 102 -3.23 -9.28 -8.43
C MET A 102 -2.49 -8.51 -9.51
N ASN A 103 -2.31 -9.11 -10.69
CA ASN A 103 -1.75 -8.45 -11.85
C ASN A 103 -2.87 -8.19 -12.88
N TYR A 104 -2.91 -6.99 -13.45
CA TYR A 104 -3.95 -6.59 -14.40
C TYR A 104 -3.45 -5.54 -15.39
N ASN A 105 -4.13 -5.41 -16.53
CA ASN A 105 -3.79 -4.46 -17.57
C ASN A 105 -4.52 -3.12 -17.35
N VAL A 106 -3.80 -2.11 -16.90
CA VAL A 106 -4.35 -0.78 -16.59
C VAL A 106 -4.65 0.08 -17.83
N ILE A 107 -4.04 -0.20 -18.98
CA ILE A 107 -4.15 0.65 -20.17
C ILE A 107 -5.45 0.35 -20.94
N GLY A 108 -5.79 -0.92 -21.04
CA GLY A 108 -6.92 -1.41 -21.82
C GLY A 108 -8.27 -1.36 -21.13
N HIS A 109 -8.30 -1.17 -19.80
CA HIS A 109 -9.51 -1.33 -19.00
C HIS A 109 -9.89 -0.04 -18.27
N GLU A 110 -11.17 0.05 -17.91
CA GLU A 110 -11.71 1.01 -16.96
C GLU A 110 -11.57 0.48 -15.53
N VAL A 111 -11.66 1.37 -14.54
CA VAL A 111 -11.54 0.99 -13.13
C VAL A 111 -12.64 0.02 -12.71
N GLU A 112 -13.84 0.17 -13.24
CA GLU A 112 -14.98 -0.73 -12.99
C GLU A 112 -14.73 -2.14 -13.54
N GLU A 113 -14.12 -2.23 -14.74
CA GLU A 113 -13.74 -3.54 -15.32
C GLU A 113 -12.68 -4.23 -14.46
N LEU A 114 -11.70 -3.45 -13.94
CA LEU A 114 -10.68 -3.95 -13.02
C LEU A 114 -11.28 -4.35 -11.66
N ALA A 115 -12.26 -3.61 -11.16
CA ALA A 115 -12.97 -3.95 -9.93
C ALA A 115 -13.81 -5.23 -10.08
N SER A 116 -14.42 -5.45 -11.24
CA SER A 116 -15.10 -6.71 -11.57
C SER A 116 -14.14 -7.89 -11.62
N GLN A 117 -12.96 -7.73 -12.24
CA GLN A 117 -11.90 -8.75 -12.23
C GLN A 117 -11.43 -9.04 -10.80
N LEU A 118 -11.30 -8.00 -9.96
CA LEU A 118 -10.94 -8.15 -8.55
C LEU A 118 -12.00 -8.96 -7.79
N SER A 119 -13.28 -8.76 -8.06
CA SER A 119 -14.37 -9.54 -7.45
C SER A 119 -14.17 -11.03 -7.69
N GLY A 120 -13.96 -11.45 -8.94
CA GLY A 120 -13.69 -12.85 -9.26
C GLY A 120 -12.40 -13.39 -8.63
N TYR A 121 -11.35 -12.55 -8.56
CA TYR A 121 -10.09 -12.91 -7.93
C TYR A 121 -10.24 -13.12 -6.42
N VAL A 122 -10.99 -12.27 -5.73
CA VAL A 122 -11.29 -12.39 -4.30
C VAL A 122 -12.09 -13.65 -4.00
N GLU A 123 -13.16 -13.93 -4.75
CA GLU A 123 -13.96 -15.14 -4.55
C GLU A 123 -13.11 -16.42 -4.74
N ASN A 124 -12.20 -16.44 -5.70
CA ASN A 124 -11.27 -17.56 -5.88
C ASN A 124 -10.36 -17.76 -4.65
N ILE A 125 -9.82 -16.68 -4.08
CA ILE A 125 -9.00 -16.74 -2.86
C ILE A 125 -9.81 -17.24 -1.67
N LEU A 126 -11.00 -16.71 -1.46
CA LEU A 126 -11.88 -17.11 -0.36
C LEU A 126 -12.22 -18.60 -0.44
N ASN A 127 -12.57 -19.10 -1.62
CA ASN A 127 -12.85 -20.52 -1.85
C ASN A 127 -11.64 -21.42 -1.58
N ARG A 128 -10.43 -20.96 -1.92
CA ARG A 128 -9.19 -21.74 -1.71
C ARG A 128 -8.69 -21.73 -0.27
N THR A 129 -8.96 -20.66 0.45
CA THR A 129 -8.45 -20.48 1.82
C THR A 129 -9.45 -20.85 2.91
N GLY A 130 -10.74 -20.97 2.55
CA GLY A 130 -11.84 -21.13 3.50
C GLY A 130 -12.15 -19.86 4.31
N SER A 131 -11.51 -18.73 3.99
CA SER A 131 -11.77 -17.46 4.66
C SER A 131 -13.07 -16.84 4.15
N THR A 132 -13.74 -16.04 4.99
CA THR A 132 -14.97 -15.33 4.63
C THR A 132 -14.72 -13.91 4.14
N ARG A 133 -13.58 -13.33 4.51
CA ARG A 133 -13.16 -11.96 4.20
C ARG A 133 -11.68 -11.90 3.84
N VAL A 134 -11.31 -10.81 3.14
CA VAL A 134 -9.93 -10.47 2.79
C VAL A 134 -9.56 -9.07 3.28
N HIS A 135 -8.27 -8.77 3.33
CA HIS A 135 -7.76 -7.40 3.34
C HIS A 135 -7.35 -6.98 1.93
N LEU A 136 -7.64 -5.74 1.57
CA LEU A 136 -7.14 -5.11 0.34
C LEU A 136 -6.06 -4.08 0.66
N VAL A 137 -4.98 -4.08 -0.12
CA VAL A 137 -3.92 -3.07 -0.05
C VAL A 137 -3.66 -2.52 -1.45
N GLY A 138 -4.18 -1.33 -1.73
CA GLY A 138 -4.08 -0.71 -3.05
C GLY A 138 -3.09 0.46 -3.07
N HIS A 139 -2.20 0.48 -4.07
CA HIS A 139 -1.33 1.61 -4.33
C HIS A 139 -1.83 2.41 -5.53
N SER A 140 -1.93 3.74 -5.39
CA SER A 140 -2.29 4.63 -6.49
C SER A 140 -3.63 4.23 -7.14
N LEU A 141 -3.67 3.96 -8.44
CA LEU A 141 -4.84 3.42 -9.16
C LEU A 141 -5.42 2.16 -8.48
N GLY A 142 -4.56 1.27 -7.96
CA GLY A 142 -5.01 0.04 -7.29
C GLY A 142 -5.88 0.30 -6.06
N GLY A 143 -5.69 1.43 -5.39
CA GLY A 143 -6.58 1.86 -4.30
C GLY A 143 -7.96 2.32 -4.79
N LEU A 144 -8.07 2.90 -5.99
CA LEU A 144 -9.37 3.19 -6.60
C LEU A 144 -10.08 1.91 -7.05
N VAL A 145 -9.35 0.96 -7.63
CA VAL A 145 -9.91 -0.36 -7.99
C VAL A 145 -10.47 -1.05 -6.74
N ALA A 146 -9.70 -1.07 -5.64
CA ALA A 146 -10.15 -1.64 -4.37
C ALA A 146 -11.41 -0.95 -3.83
N ARG A 147 -11.41 0.38 -3.84
CA ARG A 147 -12.53 1.20 -3.38
C ARG A 147 -13.79 0.97 -4.24
N THR A 148 -13.63 0.96 -5.57
CA THR A 148 -14.73 0.70 -6.50
C THR A 148 -15.33 -0.69 -6.27
N TYR A 149 -14.49 -1.70 -6.05
CA TYR A 149 -14.96 -3.03 -5.70
C TYR A 149 -15.81 -3.03 -4.41
N VAL A 150 -15.33 -2.35 -3.36
CA VAL A 150 -16.08 -2.28 -2.09
C VAL A 150 -17.40 -1.55 -2.27
N GLN A 151 -17.42 -0.40 -2.93
CA GLN A 151 -18.63 0.42 -3.04
C GLN A 151 -19.63 -0.10 -4.09
N GLU A 152 -19.21 -0.71 -5.19
CA GLU A 152 -20.08 -0.98 -6.33
C GLU A 152 -20.19 -2.46 -6.74
N PHE A 153 -19.27 -3.33 -6.30
CA PHE A 153 -19.21 -4.73 -6.75
C PHE A 153 -19.37 -5.75 -5.59
N GLY A 154 -20.02 -5.34 -4.49
CA GLY A 154 -20.33 -6.22 -3.35
C GLY A 154 -19.12 -6.57 -2.47
N GLY A 155 -18.03 -5.82 -2.62
CA GLY A 155 -16.82 -6.02 -1.81
C GLY A 155 -17.00 -5.67 -0.33
N ASP A 156 -18.01 -4.90 0.03
CA ASP A 156 -18.40 -4.60 1.42
C ASP A 156 -18.65 -5.86 2.27
N LYS A 157 -19.15 -6.92 1.64
CA LYS A 157 -19.41 -8.22 2.29
C LYS A 157 -18.14 -9.09 2.39
N ARG A 158 -17.13 -8.79 1.59
CA ARG A 158 -15.91 -9.60 1.44
C ARG A 158 -14.65 -8.94 2.00
N VAL A 159 -14.65 -7.63 2.17
CA VAL A 159 -13.46 -6.88 2.58
C VAL A 159 -13.58 -6.45 4.03
N HIS A 160 -12.65 -6.91 4.87
CA HIS A 160 -12.54 -6.47 6.25
C HIS A 160 -11.90 -5.08 6.34
N THR A 161 -10.72 -4.92 5.74
CA THR A 161 -9.97 -3.66 5.74
C THR A 161 -9.48 -3.33 4.33
N CYS A 162 -9.74 -2.11 3.88
CA CYS A 162 -9.24 -1.56 2.63
C CYS A 162 -8.21 -0.47 2.92
N VAL A 163 -6.93 -0.78 2.68
CA VAL A 163 -5.82 0.15 2.80
C VAL A 163 -5.52 0.74 1.43
N THR A 164 -5.44 2.06 1.34
CA THR A 164 -5.02 2.79 0.15
C THR A 164 -3.77 3.61 0.41
N MET A 165 -2.84 3.65 -0.53
CA MET A 165 -1.56 4.34 -0.41
C MET A 165 -1.33 5.22 -1.62
N GLY A 166 -1.22 6.54 -1.44
CA GLY A 166 -1.05 7.50 -2.52
C GLY A 166 -2.15 7.41 -3.59
N THR A 167 -3.38 7.08 -3.20
CA THR A 167 -4.51 6.91 -4.10
C THR A 167 -5.22 8.26 -4.32
N PRO A 168 -5.41 8.71 -5.56
CA PRO A 168 -6.07 9.98 -5.84
C PRO A 168 -7.61 9.85 -5.73
N HIS A 169 -8.15 9.83 -4.51
CA HIS A 169 -9.59 9.67 -4.24
C HIS A 169 -10.46 10.81 -4.77
N ALA A 170 -9.89 12.00 -4.94
CA ALA A 170 -10.54 13.14 -5.60
C ALA A 170 -9.92 13.47 -6.97
N GLY A 171 -9.13 12.53 -7.51
CA GLY A 171 -8.43 12.69 -8.78
C GLY A 171 -7.07 13.37 -8.67
N THR A 172 -6.35 13.42 -9.78
CA THR A 172 -5.07 14.10 -9.85
C THR A 172 -4.87 14.81 -11.18
N TYR A 173 -4.26 15.99 -11.14
CA TYR A 173 -3.87 16.70 -12.38
C TYR A 173 -2.79 15.96 -13.17
N ALA A 174 -1.95 15.13 -12.55
CA ALA A 174 -0.98 14.31 -13.25
C ALA A 174 -1.63 13.31 -14.23
N ALA A 175 -2.90 12.95 -14.03
CA ALA A 175 -3.63 12.05 -14.91
C ALA A 175 -3.90 12.60 -16.33
N TRP A 176 -3.68 13.90 -16.56
CA TRP A 176 -3.77 14.46 -17.91
C TRP A 176 -2.61 14.01 -18.82
N ALA A 177 -1.47 13.65 -18.24
CA ALA A 177 -0.35 13.06 -18.97
C ALA A 177 -0.50 11.54 -19.19
N GLY A 178 -1.45 10.89 -18.51
CA GLY A 178 -1.70 9.46 -18.63
C GLY A 178 -2.48 9.09 -19.89
N ARG A 179 -2.33 7.83 -20.31
CA ARG A 179 -3.01 7.25 -21.49
C ARG A 179 -3.98 6.15 -21.08
N GLY A 180 -4.97 5.86 -21.92
CA GLY A 180 -5.95 4.80 -21.69
C GLY A 180 -7.16 5.24 -20.85
N ARG A 181 -8.06 4.29 -20.63
CA ARG A 181 -9.37 4.54 -20.00
C ARG A 181 -9.23 4.86 -18.53
N ALA A 182 -8.50 4.03 -17.77
CA ALA A 182 -8.27 4.26 -16.35
C ALA A 182 -7.61 5.61 -16.05
N ALA A 183 -6.63 6.08 -16.87
CA ALA A 183 -6.02 7.38 -16.69
C ALA A 183 -7.04 8.53 -16.79
N ARG A 184 -8.01 8.44 -17.69
CA ARG A 184 -9.08 9.44 -17.80
C ARG A 184 -9.95 9.47 -16.54
N GLN A 185 -10.20 8.32 -15.94
CA GLN A 185 -10.99 8.20 -14.71
C GLN A 185 -10.24 8.71 -13.47
N LEU A 186 -8.89 8.80 -13.50
CA LEU A 186 -8.09 9.43 -12.46
C LEU A 186 -8.13 10.98 -12.50
N ARG A 187 -8.70 11.58 -13.53
CA ARG A 187 -8.80 13.05 -13.61
C ARG A 187 -9.79 13.57 -12.60
N PRO A 188 -9.53 14.74 -12.00
CA PRO A 188 -10.48 15.37 -11.09
C PRO A 188 -11.87 15.53 -11.74
N ARG A 189 -12.93 15.26 -10.97
CA ARG A 189 -14.33 15.33 -11.42
C ARG A 189 -14.66 14.39 -12.59
N SER A 190 -13.98 13.26 -12.69
CA SER A 190 -14.43 12.18 -13.57
C SER A 190 -15.74 11.57 -13.05
N ALA A 191 -16.56 11.03 -13.96
CA ALA A 191 -17.85 10.43 -13.59
C ALA A 191 -17.69 9.32 -12.55
N LEU A 192 -16.61 8.52 -12.62
CA LEU A 192 -16.29 7.53 -11.60
C LEU A 192 -16.07 8.17 -10.22
N LEU A 193 -15.22 9.18 -10.14
CA LEU A 193 -14.88 9.82 -8.86
C LEU A 193 -16.07 10.56 -8.27
N ASP A 194 -16.85 11.24 -9.09
CA ASP A 194 -18.07 11.94 -8.64
C ASP A 194 -19.07 10.93 -8.06
N ARG A 195 -19.28 9.79 -8.73
CA ARG A 195 -20.17 8.71 -8.26
C ARG A 195 -19.67 8.09 -6.94
N LEU A 196 -18.40 7.74 -6.85
CA LEU A 196 -17.82 7.17 -5.64
C LEU A 196 -17.82 8.16 -4.46
N ASN A 197 -17.63 9.46 -4.73
CA ASN A 197 -17.56 10.48 -3.70
C ASN A 197 -18.94 10.97 -3.23
N SER A 198 -19.99 10.75 -4.01
CA SER A 198 -21.39 11.07 -3.64
C SER A 198 -22.11 9.90 -2.94
N ASP A 199 -21.47 8.77 -2.77
CA ASP A 199 -22.06 7.59 -2.12
C ASP A 199 -22.31 7.87 -0.61
N THR A 200 -23.54 7.68 -0.19
CA THR A 200 -23.99 7.91 1.20
C THR A 200 -24.26 6.63 1.96
N ARG A 201 -24.06 5.46 1.33
CA ARG A 201 -24.25 4.16 1.98
C ARG A 201 -23.16 3.91 3.00
N GLU A 202 -23.54 3.41 4.17
CA GLU A 202 -22.60 2.95 5.18
C GLU A 202 -21.98 1.60 4.77
N PHE A 203 -20.70 1.44 5.04
CA PHE A 203 -19.94 0.24 4.69
C PHE A 203 -19.29 -0.37 5.92
N PRO A 204 -19.43 -1.70 6.16
CA PRO A 204 -18.76 -2.38 7.26
C PRO A 204 -17.26 -2.54 7.04
N THR A 205 -16.75 -2.18 5.87
CA THR A 205 -15.32 -2.23 5.55
C THR A 205 -14.58 -1.09 6.24
N ARG A 206 -13.51 -1.37 6.96
CA ARG A 206 -12.61 -0.38 7.54
C ARG A 206 -11.72 0.23 6.46
N PHE A 207 -11.80 1.55 6.24
CA PHE A 207 -10.99 2.26 5.28
C PHE A 207 -9.83 3.00 5.95
N ILE A 208 -8.61 2.82 5.41
CA ILE A 208 -7.39 3.52 5.86
C ILE A 208 -6.69 4.09 4.63
N SER A 209 -6.52 5.41 4.56
CA SER A 209 -5.82 6.07 3.46
C SER A 209 -4.51 6.68 3.94
N TYR A 210 -3.40 6.17 3.42
CA TYR A 210 -2.07 6.75 3.61
C TYR A 210 -1.78 7.74 2.48
N TYR A 211 -1.48 8.99 2.83
CA TYR A 211 -1.20 10.07 1.89
C TYR A 211 0.06 10.84 2.27
N SER A 212 0.71 11.49 1.30
CA SER A 212 1.93 12.27 1.54
C SER A 212 1.79 13.71 1.07
N ASN A 213 2.52 14.60 1.75
CA ASN A 213 2.66 16.01 1.36
C ASN A 213 3.66 16.23 0.23
N LEU A 214 4.46 15.21 -0.14
CA LEU A 214 5.48 15.27 -1.19
C LEU A 214 5.24 14.26 -2.32
N ASP A 215 4.01 13.75 -2.47
CA ASP A 215 3.66 12.89 -3.58
C ASP A 215 3.55 13.71 -4.89
N PRO A 216 4.45 13.50 -5.87
CA PRO A 216 4.45 14.29 -7.11
C PRO A 216 3.37 13.84 -8.11
N LEU A 217 2.77 12.66 -7.92
CA LEU A 217 1.76 12.08 -8.82
C LEU A 217 0.33 12.28 -8.32
N VAL A 218 0.13 12.65 -7.06
CA VAL A 218 -1.19 13.02 -6.54
C VAL A 218 -1.22 14.51 -6.24
N VAL A 219 -1.70 15.27 -7.21
CA VAL A 219 -1.75 16.73 -7.16
C VAL A 219 -3.20 17.21 -7.33
N PRO A 220 -3.74 17.94 -6.36
CA PRO A 220 -3.15 18.32 -5.06
C PRO A 220 -3.02 17.11 -4.10
N ALA A 221 -2.09 17.17 -3.16
CA ALA A 221 -1.86 16.11 -2.18
C ALA A 221 -3.10 15.79 -1.32
N SER A 222 -3.98 16.76 -1.11
CA SER A 222 -5.27 16.57 -0.42
C SER A 222 -6.21 15.60 -1.15
N SER A 223 -6.04 15.42 -2.46
CA SER A 223 -6.84 14.46 -3.24
C SER A 223 -6.63 13.00 -2.84
N ALA A 224 -5.52 12.70 -2.15
CA ALA A 224 -5.29 11.36 -1.62
C ALA A 224 -6.02 11.09 -0.30
N LYS A 225 -6.61 12.08 0.32
CA LYS A 225 -7.50 11.87 1.47
C LYS A 225 -8.81 11.26 1.02
N LEU A 226 -9.24 10.24 1.70
CA LEU A 226 -10.56 9.67 1.53
C LEU A 226 -11.54 10.40 2.46
N SER A 227 -12.27 11.35 1.89
CA SER A 227 -13.08 12.31 2.64
C SER A 227 -14.61 12.09 2.49
N VAL A 228 -15.01 10.90 2.06
CA VAL A 228 -16.42 10.49 1.98
C VAL A 228 -16.90 10.12 3.38
N PRO A 229 -17.88 10.85 3.95
CA PRO A 229 -18.30 10.63 5.34
C PRO A 229 -18.75 9.19 5.61
N ALA A 230 -19.54 8.62 4.73
CA ALA A 230 -20.10 7.27 4.86
C ALA A 230 -19.05 6.14 4.90
N LEU A 231 -17.80 6.41 4.53
CA LEU A 231 -16.71 5.44 4.59
C LEU A 231 -15.92 5.46 5.91
N HIS A 232 -16.18 6.43 6.77
CA HIS A 232 -15.51 6.62 8.08
C HIS A 232 -13.99 6.41 8.02
N ALA A 233 -13.35 6.88 6.93
CA ALA A 233 -11.97 6.55 6.62
C ALA A 233 -10.96 7.22 7.55
N THR A 234 -10.01 6.46 8.04
CA THR A 234 -8.83 6.98 8.76
C THR A 234 -7.80 7.47 7.75
N ASN A 235 -7.49 8.77 7.75
CA ASN A 235 -6.48 9.36 6.88
C ASN A 235 -5.16 9.56 7.63
N VAL A 236 -4.09 8.90 7.18
CA VAL A 236 -2.77 8.90 7.82
C VAL A 236 -1.75 9.64 6.95
N LEU A 237 -1.22 10.73 7.48
CA LEU A 237 -0.16 11.49 6.79
C LEU A 237 1.20 10.78 6.93
N VAL A 238 1.80 10.44 5.79
CA VAL A 238 3.17 9.92 5.69
C VAL A 238 4.06 11.06 5.21
N LYS A 239 4.79 11.68 6.14
CA LYS A 239 5.60 12.86 5.84
C LYS A 239 6.79 12.52 4.96
N ASP A 240 7.09 13.42 4.02
CA ASP A 240 8.32 13.43 3.22
C ASP A 240 8.53 12.16 2.35
N HIS A 241 7.44 11.51 1.91
CA HIS A 241 7.47 10.37 1.00
C HIS A 241 7.02 10.79 -0.41
N GLY A 242 7.73 10.32 -1.42
CA GLY A 242 7.28 10.37 -2.81
C GLY A 242 6.32 9.23 -3.11
N HIS A 243 5.74 9.22 -4.31
CA HIS A 243 4.72 8.25 -4.72
C HIS A 243 5.19 6.79 -4.67
N MET A 244 6.42 6.55 -5.12
CA MET A 244 7.01 5.20 -5.16
C MET A 244 7.55 4.75 -3.83
N SER A 245 7.93 5.70 -2.99
CA SER A 245 8.47 5.46 -1.65
C SER A 245 7.45 4.78 -0.72
N PHE A 246 6.15 4.88 -0.99
CA PHE A 246 5.12 4.17 -0.23
C PHE A 246 5.35 2.65 -0.21
N LEU A 247 5.75 2.06 -1.34
CA LEU A 247 5.94 0.61 -1.45
C LEU A 247 7.22 0.10 -0.77
N MET A 248 8.15 1.01 -0.45
CA MET A 248 9.50 0.70 0.03
C MET A 248 9.75 1.17 1.49
N SER A 249 8.88 2.00 2.05
CA SER A 249 9.03 2.52 3.41
C SER A 249 8.77 1.42 4.44
N ARG A 250 9.82 1.11 5.22
CA ARG A 250 9.71 0.13 6.32
C ARG A 250 8.72 0.59 7.39
N GLU A 251 8.70 1.89 7.66
CA GLU A 251 7.80 2.53 8.62
C GLU A 251 6.35 2.39 8.18
N LEU A 252 6.09 2.63 6.89
CA LEU A 252 4.74 2.47 6.33
C LEU A 252 4.33 1.00 6.29
N ILE A 253 5.20 0.11 5.80
CA ILE A 253 4.94 -1.34 5.78
C ILE A 253 4.58 -1.84 7.18
N ARG A 254 5.31 -1.39 8.22
CA ARG A 254 5.00 -1.74 9.61
C ARG A 254 3.65 -1.18 10.06
N SER A 255 3.33 0.09 9.73
CA SER A 255 2.03 0.69 10.06
C SER A 255 0.88 -0.06 9.42
N VAL A 256 1.00 -0.41 8.14
CA VAL A 256 -0.01 -1.22 7.43
C VAL A 256 -0.13 -2.62 8.07
N LEU A 257 0.99 -3.26 8.38
CA LEU A 257 1.02 -4.57 9.02
C LEU A 257 0.26 -4.56 10.34
N ILE A 258 0.53 -3.59 11.22
CA ILE A 258 -0.18 -3.43 12.49
C ILE A 258 -1.68 -3.18 12.26
N ALA A 259 -2.02 -2.38 11.25
CA ALA A 259 -3.42 -2.09 10.94
C ALA A 259 -4.20 -3.33 10.47
N LEU A 260 -3.54 -4.22 9.70
CA LEU A 260 -4.15 -5.46 9.21
C LEU A 260 -4.16 -6.58 10.27
N SER A 261 -3.26 -6.51 11.26
CA SER A 261 -3.24 -7.50 12.36
C SER A 261 -4.36 -7.28 13.37
N ASN A 262 -4.98 -6.12 13.38
CA ASN A 262 -6.08 -5.83 14.28
C ASN A 262 -7.41 -5.88 13.53
N LEU A 263 -8.22 -6.87 13.86
CA LEU A 263 -9.55 -7.07 13.28
C LEU A 263 -10.63 -6.19 13.93
N ASP A 264 -10.31 -5.45 15.00
CA ASP A 264 -11.23 -4.47 15.56
C ASP A 264 -11.37 -3.28 14.59
N GLN A 265 -12.57 -3.04 14.12
CA GLN A 265 -12.91 -1.97 13.18
C GLN A 265 -12.63 -0.57 13.75
N ALA A 266 -12.79 -0.40 15.06
CA ALA A 266 -12.57 0.85 15.77
C ALA A 266 -11.11 1.07 16.21
N ALA A 267 -10.22 0.10 16.00
CA ALA A 267 -8.84 0.20 16.45
C ALA A 267 -8.10 1.39 15.85
N PRO A 268 -7.36 2.15 16.65
CA PRO A 268 -6.58 3.28 16.15
C PRO A 268 -5.49 2.81 15.19
N VAL A 269 -5.27 3.56 14.12
CA VAL A 269 -4.17 3.29 13.19
C VAL A 269 -2.88 3.91 13.73
N ALA A 270 -1.84 3.10 13.88
CA ALA A 270 -0.55 3.56 14.34
C ALA A 270 0.04 4.62 13.39
N PRO A 271 0.54 5.75 13.91
CA PRO A 271 1.18 6.77 13.10
C PRO A 271 2.43 6.22 12.42
N VAL A 272 2.74 6.72 11.23
CA VAL A 272 3.98 6.38 10.54
C VAL A 272 5.11 7.22 11.14
N THR A 273 5.81 6.65 12.11
CA THR A 273 6.95 7.29 12.80
C THR A 273 8.26 6.63 12.36
N ALA A 274 9.33 7.43 12.34
CA ALA A 274 10.67 6.91 12.07
C ALA A 274 11.01 5.81 13.10
N LEU A 275 11.56 4.69 12.62
CA LEU A 275 12.03 3.62 13.49
C LEU A 275 13.15 4.17 14.39
N PRO A 276 13.20 3.78 15.68
CA PRO A 276 14.29 4.17 16.56
C PRO A 276 15.63 3.72 15.94
N LYS A 277 16.61 4.61 15.91
CA LYS A 277 17.94 4.26 15.47
C LYS A 277 18.45 3.16 16.41
N ARG A 278 18.94 2.04 15.86
CA ARG A 278 19.67 1.05 16.65
C ARG A 278 20.79 1.77 17.38
N SER A 279 20.79 1.75 18.70
CA SER A 279 21.95 2.13 19.48
C SER A 279 23.09 1.19 19.08
N SER A 280 24.15 1.73 18.52
CA SER A 280 25.39 1.01 18.37
C SER A 280 25.88 0.71 19.80
N SER A 281 25.70 -0.52 20.24
CA SER A 281 26.39 -0.99 21.44
C SER A 281 27.86 -1.00 21.09
N THR A 282 28.58 0.03 21.53
CA THR A 282 30.03 0.01 21.65
C THR A 282 30.35 -1.13 22.60
N SER A 283 30.93 -2.18 22.06
CA SER A 283 31.66 -3.18 22.85
C SER A 283 32.84 -2.48 23.49
N THR A 284 32.72 -2.09 24.78
CA THR A 284 33.84 -1.71 25.61
C THR A 284 34.61 -2.99 25.90
N ASP A 285 35.85 -3.00 25.45
CA ASP A 285 36.88 -3.96 25.72
C ASP A 285 36.93 -4.45 27.18
N ALA A 286 36.85 -5.75 27.31
CA ALA A 286 37.34 -6.45 28.50
C ALA A 286 38.79 -6.91 28.21
N SER A 287 39.74 -6.03 28.43
CA SER A 287 41.13 -6.37 28.54
C SER A 287 41.70 -5.73 29.80
N SER A 288 41.80 -6.46 30.86
CA SER A 288 42.88 -6.44 31.88
C SER A 288 42.48 -7.28 33.11
N VAL A 289 42.84 -8.56 33.08
CA VAL A 289 43.17 -9.25 34.34
C VAL A 289 44.59 -9.74 34.18
N THR A 290 45.51 -8.95 34.69
CA THR A 290 46.93 -9.33 34.91
C THR A 290 47.02 -9.94 36.29
N SER A 291 47.69 -11.03 36.34
CA SER A 291 48.26 -11.80 37.44
C SER A 291 48.76 -10.98 38.68
N ALA A 292 48.47 -11.46 39.84
CA ALA A 292 49.41 -11.64 40.97
C ALA A 292 48.85 -12.73 41.91
#